data_415fe5c1ccc81cad61ee826ee588aed4
#
_entry.id   415fe5c1ccc81cad61ee826ee588aed4
#
_cell.length_a   1.000
_cell.length_b   1.000
_cell.length_c   1.000
_cell.angle_alpha   90.00
_cell.angle_beta   90.00
_cell.angle_gamma   90.00
#
_symmetry.space_group_name_H-M   'P 1'
#
loop_
_entity.id
_entity.type
_entity.pdbx_description
1 polymer ?
#
loop_
_entity_poly.entity_id
_entity_poly.type
_entity_poly.pdbx_seq_one_letter_code
_entity_poly.pdbx_strand_id
1 'polypeptide(L)'
;EHLLTRIIRDSRDYVPELSRVAEWNGQIVGAIYYTRAWIVDGDTRREVVTFGPLAVEPMMEGNDIGGALVRETLGLAGSFGAAGIIIMGEPYYYPRFGFRRGAEFGITDAWGNSPDALMVFPLNDDFSSIHGKLIESQDFEKLDDQEALNRIGEEFPKYRKVKAQEGFQQIFGQHLGVVEAIQDGVYSVRYWEKLISAHLAGATTEKPVVGSDVQFIWNHQGE
;
A
#
# COMPACT_ATOMS: atom_id res chain seq x y z
N GLU A 1 -7.84 -10.73 0.02
CA GLU A 1 -7.39 -10.05 -1.19
C GLU A 1 -8.12 -10.59 -2.45
N HIS A 2 -8.19 -11.91 -2.68
CA HIS A 2 -8.82 -12.48 -3.89
C HIS A 2 -10.31 -12.14 -4.00
N LEU A 3 -11.07 -12.24 -2.89
CA LEU A 3 -12.47 -11.84 -2.87
C LEU A 3 -12.62 -10.34 -3.15
N LEU A 4 -11.80 -9.50 -2.51
CA LEU A 4 -11.80 -8.05 -2.72
C LEU A 4 -11.59 -7.70 -4.20
N THR A 5 -10.59 -8.29 -4.84
CA THR A 5 -10.32 -8.06 -6.27
C THR A 5 -11.52 -8.43 -7.15
N ARG A 6 -12.22 -9.54 -6.85
CA ARG A 6 -13.43 -9.95 -7.58
C ARG A 6 -14.57 -8.97 -7.37
N ILE A 7 -14.84 -8.60 -6.11
CA ILE A 7 -15.88 -7.61 -5.77
C ILE A 7 -15.63 -6.29 -6.49
N ILE A 8 -14.39 -5.80 -6.48
CA ILE A 8 -14.02 -4.55 -7.17
C ILE A 8 -14.33 -4.64 -8.65
N ARG A 9 -13.88 -5.70 -9.33
CA ARG A 9 -14.08 -5.86 -10.79
C ARG A 9 -15.54 -5.98 -11.20
N ASP A 10 -16.39 -6.52 -10.32
CA ASP A 10 -17.83 -6.66 -10.55
C ASP A 10 -18.63 -5.44 -10.05
N SER A 11 -17.97 -4.49 -9.37
CA SER A 11 -18.60 -3.28 -8.82
C SER A 11 -18.89 -2.26 -9.91
N ARG A 12 -20.01 -1.52 -9.74
CA ARG A 12 -20.31 -0.33 -10.54
C ARG A 12 -19.35 0.83 -10.27
N ASP A 13 -18.69 0.81 -9.11
CA ASP A 13 -17.75 1.83 -8.70
C ASP A 13 -16.31 1.52 -9.16
N TYR A 14 -16.10 0.40 -9.87
CA TYR A 14 -14.79 0.06 -10.43
C TYR A 14 -14.33 1.12 -11.44
N VAL A 15 -13.04 1.48 -11.38
CA VAL A 15 -12.40 2.46 -12.26
C VAL A 15 -11.31 1.78 -13.08
N PRO A 16 -11.67 1.11 -14.18
CA PRO A 16 -10.70 0.42 -15.03
C PRO A 16 -9.67 1.36 -15.66
N GLU A 17 -10.04 2.63 -15.88
CA GLU A 17 -9.16 3.67 -16.45
C GLU A 17 -7.94 3.95 -15.58
N LEU A 18 -8.05 3.77 -14.26
CA LEU A 18 -6.96 3.96 -13.32
C LEU A 18 -6.33 2.64 -12.86
N SER A 19 -7.04 1.51 -13.02
CA SER A 19 -6.51 0.21 -12.60
C SER A 19 -5.44 -0.28 -13.57
N ARG A 20 -4.34 -0.82 -13.03
CA ARG A 20 -3.17 -1.24 -13.81
C ARG A 20 -2.62 -2.58 -13.32
N VAL A 21 -1.94 -3.25 -14.23
CA VAL A 21 -1.10 -4.40 -13.92
C VAL A 21 0.33 -4.11 -14.37
N ALA A 22 1.28 -4.66 -13.66
CA ALA A 22 2.68 -4.75 -14.08
C ALA A 22 2.92 -6.13 -14.67
N GLU A 23 3.53 -6.17 -15.83
CA GLU A 23 3.88 -7.40 -16.53
C GLU A 23 5.40 -7.53 -16.67
N TRP A 24 5.91 -8.72 -16.42
CA TRP A 24 7.31 -9.07 -16.62
C TRP A 24 7.40 -10.44 -17.33
N ASN A 25 8.08 -10.47 -18.49
CA ASN A 25 8.23 -11.69 -19.31
C ASN A 25 6.91 -12.42 -19.60
N GLY A 26 5.83 -11.67 -19.88
CA GLY A 26 4.51 -12.23 -20.18
C GLY A 26 3.73 -12.71 -18.96
N GLN A 27 4.21 -12.44 -17.74
CA GLN A 27 3.54 -12.77 -16.48
C GLN A 27 3.14 -11.50 -15.74
N ILE A 28 1.94 -11.48 -15.15
CA ILE A 28 1.51 -10.39 -14.26
C ILE A 28 2.25 -10.55 -12.94
N VAL A 29 3.02 -9.52 -12.58
CA VAL A 29 3.84 -9.48 -11.36
C VAL A 29 3.41 -8.41 -10.37
N GLY A 30 2.39 -7.62 -10.71
CA GLY A 30 1.81 -6.63 -9.80
C GLY A 30 0.48 -6.11 -10.33
N ALA A 31 -0.34 -5.58 -9.43
CA ALA A 31 -1.63 -5.00 -9.78
C ALA A 31 -2.04 -3.93 -8.77
N ILE A 32 -2.75 -2.92 -9.26
CA ILE A 32 -3.43 -1.89 -8.45
C ILE A 32 -4.84 -1.70 -9.00
N TYR A 33 -5.82 -1.70 -8.11
CA TYR A 33 -7.22 -1.57 -8.48
C TYR A 33 -7.82 -0.31 -7.86
N TYR A 34 -8.62 0.41 -8.63
CA TYR A 34 -9.28 1.64 -8.20
C TYR A 34 -10.79 1.49 -8.17
N THR A 35 -11.42 2.14 -7.18
CA THR A 35 -12.87 2.31 -7.10
C THR A 35 -13.21 3.77 -6.81
N ARG A 36 -14.43 4.18 -7.18
CA ARG A 36 -15.01 5.45 -6.74
C ARG A 36 -15.33 5.37 -5.26
N ALA A 37 -15.14 6.51 -4.61
CA ALA A 37 -15.55 6.75 -3.23
C ALA A 37 -16.01 8.20 -3.12
N TRP A 38 -16.52 8.60 -1.98
CA TRP A 38 -17.07 9.94 -1.78
C TRP A 38 -16.67 10.50 -0.43
N ILE A 39 -16.42 11.81 -0.42
CA ILE A 39 -16.41 12.56 0.82
C ILE A 39 -17.79 13.16 1.01
N VAL A 40 -18.39 12.92 2.17
CA VAL A 40 -19.73 13.38 2.53
C VAL A 40 -19.64 14.29 3.75
N ASP A 41 -20.17 15.51 3.59
CA ASP A 41 -20.34 16.50 4.67
C ASP A 41 -21.73 17.12 4.59
N GLY A 42 -22.60 16.74 5.52
CA GLY A 42 -24.03 17.07 5.46
C GLY A 42 -24.64 16.62 4.14
N ASP A 43 -25.20 17.57 3.39
CA ASP A 43 -25.81 17.33 2.06
C ASP A 43 -24.81 17.38 0.91
N THR A 44 -23.55 17.70 1.19
CA THR A 44 -22.49 17.81 0.17
C THR A 44 -21.84 16.45 -0.05
N ARG A 45 -21.72 16.07 -1.32
CA ARG A 45 -21.02 14.84 -1.74
C ARG A 45 -20.00 15.20 -2.82
N ARG A 46 -18.73 14.81 -2.60
CA ARG A 46 -17.64 15.01 -3.55
C ARG A 46 -17.04 13.67 -3.94
N GLU A 47 -16.94 13.44 -5.24
CA GLU A 47 -16.32 12.21 -5.76
C GLU A 47 -14.81 12.27 -5.56
N VAL A 48 -14.29 11.18 -5.03
CA VAL A 48 -12.88 10.85 -4.90
C VAL A 48 -12.68 9.42 -5.41
N VAL A 49 -11.45 8.98 -5.50
CA VAL A 49 -11.15 7.57 -5.76
C VAL A 49 -10.33 6.99 -4.61
N THR A 50 -10.47 5.71 -4.42
CA THR A 50 -9.61 4.92 -3.54
C THR A 50 -8.93 3.81 -4.35
N PHE A 51 -7.81 3.29 -3.88
CA PHE A 51 -7.23 2.09 -4.44
C PHE A 51 -6.91 1.03 -3.38
N GLY A 52 -7.07 -0.18 -3.79
CA GLY A 52 -6.78 -1.41 -3.06
C GLY A 52 -7.44 -2.60 -3.76
N PRO A 53 -6.78 -3.74 -3.78
CA PRO A 53 -5.42 -3.97 -3.31
C PRO A 53 -4.35 -3.39 -4.23
N LEU A 54 -3.21 -3.02 -3.67
CA LEU A 54 -1.95 -2.90 -4.36
C LEU A 54 -1.14 -4.14 -3.99
N ALA A 55 -0.87 -4.99 -4.96
CA ALA A 55 -0.19 -6.26 -4.75
C ALA A 55 0.98 -6.42 -5.72
N VAL A 56 2.05 -7.05 -5.25
CA VAL A 56 3.22 -7.44 -6.05
C VAL A 56 3.50 -8.90 -5.78
N GLU A 57 3.90 -9.64 -6.81
CA GLU A 57 4.34 -11.03 -6.66
C GLU A 57 5.48 -11.11 -5.62
N PRO A 58 5.38 -11.95 -4.58
CA PRO A 58 6.37 -11.99 -3.50
C PRO A 58 7.82 -12.14 -3.95
N MET A 59 8.07 -12.91 -5.02
CA MET A 59 9.40 -13.08 -5.57
C MET A 59 9.93 -11.85 -6.31
N MET A 60 9.06 -10.85 -6.56
CA MET A 60 9.39 -9.61 -7.26
C MET A 60 9.32 -8.38 -6.34
N GLU A 61 9.05 -8.59 -5.05
CA GLU A 61 9.11 -7.50 -4.05
C GLU A 61 10.52 -6.89 -3.98
N GLY A 62 10.59 -5.63 -3.58
CA GLY A 62 11.87 -4.89 -3.53
C GLY A 62 12.33 -4.31 -4.88
N ASN A 63 11.69 -4.66 -6.00
CA ASN A 63 12.02 -4.13 -7.34
C ASN A 63 11.21 -2.87 -7.73
N ASP A 64 10.65 -2.17 -6.76
CA ASP A 64 9.85 -0.95 -6.93
C ASP A 64 8.61 -1.06 -7.85
N ILE A 65 8.12 -2.28 -8.10
CA ILE A 65 6.95 -2.51 -8.95
C ILE A 65 5.71 -1.84 -8.37
N GLY A 66 5.48 -1.98 -7.06
CA GLY A 66 4.38 -1.29 -6.37
C GLY A 66 4.50 0.22 -6.47
N GLY A 67 5.71 0.77 -6.29
CA GLY A 67 5.98 2.21 -6.45
C GLY A 67 5.75 2.70 -7.88
N ALA A 68 6.13 1.92 -8.88
CA ALA A 68 5.89 2.23 -10.29
C ALA A 68 4.39 2.28 -10.60
N LEU A 69 3.61 1.29 -10.11
CA LEU A 69 2.15 1.27 -10.25
C LEU A 69 1.49 2.49 -9.60
N VAL A 70 1.92 2.87 -8.40
CA VAL A 70 1.38 4.06 -7.73
C VAL A 70 1.71 5.32 -8.55
N ARG A 71 2.96 5.56 -8.94
CA ARG A 71 3.35 6.76 -9.70
C ARG A 71 2.62 6.88 -11.03
N GLU A 72 2.53 5.78 -11.78
CA GLU A 72 1.80 5.74 -13.05
C GLU A 72 0.33 6.14 -12.85
N THR A 73 -0.33 5.54 -11.87
CA THR A 73 -1.76 5.79 -11.64
C THR A 73 -2.04 7.16 -11.05
N LEU A 74 -1.14 7.74 -10.24
CA LEU A 74 -1.23 9.13 -9.80
C LEU A 74 -1.18 10.10 -10.98
N GLY A 75 -0.30 9.85 -11.96
CA GLY A 75 -0.23 10.64 -13.19
C GLY A 75 -1.52 10.59 -14.00
N LEU A 76 -2.18 9.44 -14.09
CA LEU A 76 -3.45 9.27 -14.78
C LEU A 76 -4.62 9.90 -14.02
N ALA A 77 -4.62 9.80 -12.70
CA ALA A 77 -5.71 10.27 -11.85
C ALA A 77 -5.94 11.79 -11.97
N GLY A 78 -4.89 12.56 -12.22
CA GLY A 78 -4.99 14.00 -12.45
C GLY A 78 -5.93 14.38 -13.61
N SER A 79 -6.08 13.51 -14.61
CA SER A 79 -6.95 13.70 -15.76
C SER A 79 -8.33 13.03 -15.61
N PHE A 80 -8.53 12.24 -14.55
CA PHE A 80 -9.75 11.46 -14.35
C PHE A 80 -10.94 12.32 -13.88
N GLY A 81 -10.66 13.45 -13.20
CA GLY A 81 -11.69 14.40 -12.75
C GLY A 81 -12.18 14.17 -11.32
N ALA A 82 -11.65 13.19 -10.59
CA ALA A 82 -11.88 13.06 -9.14
C ALA A 82 -11.18 14.18 -8.37
N ALA A 83 -11.72 14.55 -7.21
CA ALA A 83 -11.13 15.61 -6.38
C ALA A 83 -9.80 15.19 -5.74
N GLY A 84 -9.65 13.92 -5.42
CA GLY A 84 -8.47 13.37 -4.76
C GLY A 84 -8.48 11.85 -4.71
N ILE A 85 -7.38 11.30 -4.23
CA ILE A 85 -7.25 9.87 -3.94
C ILE A 85 -7.17 9.71 -2.42
N ILE A 86 -8.01 8.85 -1.85
CA ILE A 86 -8.02 8.58 -0.41
C ILE A 86 -7.87 7.08 -0.19
N ILE A 87 -6.99 6.70 0.68
CA ILE A 87 -6.67 5.29 0.95
C ILE A 87 -6.57 5.01 2.44
N MET A 88 -6.77 3.75 2.79
CA MET A 88 -6.31 3.18 4.05
C MET A 88 -4.98 2.50 3.77
N GLY A 89 -3.87 3.18 4.01
CA GLY A 89 -2.54 2.75 3.62
C GLY A 89 -1.50 2.85 4.72
N GLU A 90 -0.33 2.27 4.49
CA GLU A 90 0.78 2.28 5.43
C GLU A 90 1.35 3.71 5.60
N PRO A 91 1.29 4.31 6.79
CA PRO A 91 1.70 5.69 7.02
C PRO A 91 3.16 6.00 6.73
N TYR A 92 4.01 4.98 6.68
CA TYR A 92 5.44 5.14 6.37
C TYR A 92 5.77 4.88 4.89
N TYR A 93 4.82 4.33 4.15
CA TYR A 93 5.02 4.00 2.74
C TYR A 93 4.52 5.10 1.79
N TYR A 94 3.30 5.56 1.95
CA TYR A 94 2.62 6.43 1.00
C TYR A 94 3.05 7.91 1.00
N PRO A 95 3.59 8.49 2.11
CA PRO A 95 4.06 9.89 2.09
C PRO A 95 5.13 10.18 1.04
N ARG A 96 5.94 9.20 0.65
CA ARG A 96 6.94 9.36 -0.42
C ARG A 96 6.35 9.63 -1.81
N PHE A 97 5.06 9.35 -2.00
CA PHE A 97 4.32 9.67 -3.21
C PHE A 97 3.52 10.96 -3.09
N GLY A 98 3.60 11.66 -1.95
CA GLY A 98 2.88 12.89 -1.69
C GLY A 98 1.56 12.72 -0.94
N PHE A 99 1.22 11.52 -0.47
CA PHE A 99 0.08 11.32 0.41
C PHE A 99 0.31 11.97 1.76
N ARG A 100 -0.74 12.56 2.31
CA ARG A 100 -0.77 13.23 3.61
C ARG A 100 -1.90 12.64 4.45
N ARG A 101 -1.86 12.82 5.77
CA ARG A 101 -2.87 12.28 6.68
C ARG A 101 -4.23 12.91 6.44
N GLY A 102 -5.30 12.12 6.49
CA GLY A 102 -6.68 12.60 6.36
C GLY A 102 -7.04 13.66 7.38
N ALA A 103 -6.49 13.56 8.59
CA ALA A 103 -6.67 14.56 9.66
C ALA A 103 -6.26 15.98 9.24
N GLU A 104 -5.27 16.14 8.38
CA GLU A 104 -4.81 17.45 7.89
C GLU A 104 -5.86 18.14 7.00
N PHE A 105 -6.79 17.39 6.45
CA PHE A 105 -7.88 17.85 5.59
C PHE A 105 -9.24 17.78 6.28
N GLY A 106 -9.30 17.39 7.55
CA GLY A 106 -10.57 17.17 8.24
C GLY A 106 -11.38 15.99 7.68
N ILE A 107 -10.69 15.00 7.09
CA ILE A 107 -11.31 13.80 6.55
C ILE A 107 -11.25 12.68 7.58
N THR A 108 -12.39 12.00 7.72
CA THR A 108 -12.55 10.87 8.63
C THR A 108 -13.02 9.62 7.86
N ASP A 109 -12.92 8.47 8.50
CA ASP A 109 -13.60 7.26 8.04
C ASP A 109 -15.14 7.39 8.21
N ALA A 110 -15.90 6.38 7.79
CA ALA A 110 -17.35 6.37 7.89
C ALA A 110 -17.86 6.49 9.34
N TRP A 111 -17.07 6.09 10.32
CA TRP A 111 -17.40 6.15 11.76
C TRP A 111 -16.99 7.47 12.43
N GLY A 112 -16.27 8.34 11.72
CA GLY A 112 -15.81 9.64 12.24
C GLY A 112 -14.43 9.59 12.87
N ASN A 113 -13.65 8.52 12.69
CA ASN A 113 -12.26 8.44 13.13
C ASN A 113 -11.31 8.93 12.02
N SER A 114 -10.14 9.42 12.44
CA SER A 114 -9.08 9.81 11.50
C SER A 114 -7.79 9.10 11.85
N PRO A 115 -7.70 7.78 11.59
CA PRO A 115 -6.48 7.03 11.86
C PRO A 115 -5.33 7.50 10.96
N ASP A 116 -4.09 7.31 11.42
CA ASP A 116 -2.89 7.66 10.65
C ASP A 116 -2.83 6.97 9.28
N ALA A 117 -3.46 5.79 9.15
CA ALA A 117 -3.57 5.05 7.91
C ALA A 117 -4.51 5.70 6.89
N LEU A 118 -5.43 6.58 7.31
CA LEU A 118 -6.29 7.32 6.40
C LEU A 118 -5.48 8.43 5.73
N MET A 119 -5.14 8.22 4.46
CA MET A 119 -4.23 9.08 3.74
C MET A 119 -4.87 9.65 2.47
N VAL A 120 -4.48 10.86 2.13
CA VAL A 120 -5.07 11.69 1.09
C VAL A 120 -3.99 12.18 0.14
N PHE A 121 -4.25 12.06 -1.16
CA PHE A 121 -3.51 12.71 -2.23
C PHE A 121 -4.46 13.65 -2.98
N PRO A 122 -4.36 14.99 -2.81
CA PRO A 122 -5.16 15.96 -3.56
C PRO A 122 -4.85 15.91 -5.05
N LEU A 123 -5.88 15.96 -5.91
CA LEU A 123 -5.73 16.01 -7.36
C LEU A 123 -5.99 17.40 -7.94
N ASN A 124 -6.57 18.30 -7.15
CA ASN A 124 -6.82 19.68 -7.56
C ASN A 124 -6.61 20.64 -6.38
N ASP A 125 -6.46 21.92 -6.67
CA ASP A 125 -6.20 22.98 -5.69
C ASP A 125 -7.38 23.21 -4.74
N ASP A 126 -8.59 22.90 -5.18
CA ASP A 126 -9.82 23.09 -4.39
C ASP A 126 -9.99 22.02 -3.29
N PHE A 127 -9.15 20.99 -3.31
CA PHE A 127 -9.23 19.88 -2.34
C PHE A 127 -9.10 20.36 -0.88
N SER A 128 -8.39 21.44 -0.64
CA SER A 128 -8.24 22.04 0.72
C SER A 128 -9.57 22.49 1.35
N SER A 129 -10.60 22.71 0.55
CA SER A 129 -11.95 23.04 1.01
C SER A 129 -12.84 21.84 1.28
N ILE A 130 -12.35 20.62 0.98
CA ILE A 130 -13.11 19.37 1.10
C ILE A 130 -12.80 18.72 2.45
N HIS A 131 -13.84 18.49 3.24
CA HIS A 131 -13.79 17.81 4.54
C HIS A 131 -15.02 16.92 4.70
N GLY A 132 -14.99 16.01 5.66
CA GLY A 132 -16.11 15.12 5.96
C GLY A 132 -15.72 13.66 6.04
N LYS A 133 -16.69 12.78 5.86
CA LYS A 133 -16.54 11.33 5.98
C LYS A 133 -16.24 10.68 4.63
N LEU A 134 -15.23 9.84 4.60
CA LEU A 134 -15.00 8.94 3.48
C LEU A 134 -16.06 7.84 3.48
N ILE A 135 -16.78 7.72 2.38
CA ILE A 135 -17.76 6.66 2.12
C ILE A 135 -17.27 5.89 0.89
N GLU A 136 -16.88 4.68 1.10
CA GLU A 136 -16.43 3.76 0.05
C GLU A 136 -17.62 3.07 -0.64
N SER A 137 -17.35 2.27 -1.65
CA SER A 137 -18.37 1.50 -2.36
C SER A 137 -19.12 0.55 -1.40
N GLN A 138 -20.45 0.56 -1.48
CA GLN A 138 -21.29 -0.37 -0.73
C GLN A 138 -21.02 -1.84 -1.09
N ASP A 139 -20.45 -2.10 -2.27
CA ASP A 139 -20.09 -3.45 -2.67
C ASP A 139 -19.05 -4.09 -1.72
N PHE A 140 -18.30 -3.27 -0.96
CA PHE A 140 -17.34 -3.78 0.04
C PHE A 140 -18.01 -4.46 1.25
N GLU A 141 -19.31 -4.23 1.50
CA GLU A 141 -20.07 -4.97 2.50
C GLU A 141 -20.10 -6.48 2.20
N LYS A 142 -19.93 -6.87 0.93
CA LYS A 142 -19.83 -8.28 0.51
C LYS A 142 -18.56 -8.99 1.00
N LEU A 143 -17.56 -8.24 1.51
CA LEU A 143 -16.37 -8.82 2.13
C LEU A 143 -16.67 -9.56 3.43
N ASP A 144 -17.81 -9.29 4.08
CA ASP A 144 -18.25 -9.97 5.29
C ASP A 144 -18.87 -11.36 5.01
N ASP A 145 -19.10 -11.70 3.71
CA ASP A 145 -19.62 -13.00 3.30
C ASP A 145 -18.56 -14.11 3.45
N GLN A 146 -18.65 -14.83 4.57
CA GLN A 146 -17.71 -15.89 4.90
C GLN A 146 -17.81 -17.10 3.93
N GLU A 147 -18.99 -17.36 3.36
CA GLU A 147 -19.17 -18.45 2.39
C GLU A 147 -18.47 -18.09 1.06
N ALA A 148 -18.61 -16.84 0.61
CA ALA A 148 -17.91 -16.33 -0.57
C ALA A 148 -16.40 -16.36 -0.37
N LEU A 149 -15.89 -15.97 0.82
CA LEU A 149 -14.48 -16.04 1.17
C LEU A 149 -13.93 -17.46 1.08
N ASN A 150 -14.65 -18.44 1.64
CA ASN A 150 -14.23 -19.83 1.61
C ASN A 150 -14.22 -20.40 0.19
N ARG A 151 -15.28 -20.16 -0.58
CA ARG A 151 -15.42 -20.62 -1.95
C ARG A 151 -14.32 -20.09 -2.86
N ILE A 152 -14.03 -18.78 -2.79
CA ILE A 152 -12.93 -18.18 -3.55
C ILE A 152 -11.57 -18.70 -3.09
N GLY A 153 -11.39 -18.88 -1.78
CA GLY A 153 -10.15 -19.47 -1.25
C GLY A 153 -9.83 -20.86 -1.77
N GLU A 154 -10.84 -21.62 -2.25
CA GLU A 154 -10.65 -22.93 -2.87
C GLU A 154 -10.21 -22.85 -4.34
N GLU A 155 -10.51 -21.76 -5.03
CA GLU A 155 -10.16 -21.53 -6.43
C GLU A 155 -8.66 -21.17 -6.60
N PHE A 156 -7.99 -20.74 -5.54
CA PHE A 156 -6.60 -20.31 -5.58
C PHE A 156 -5.66 -21.31 -4.92
N PRO A 157 -4.39 -21.39 -5.37
CA PRO A 157 -3.38 -22.20 -4.71
C PRO A 157 -3.33 -21.86 -3.21
N LYS A 158 -3.30 -22.89 -2.37
CA LYS A 158 -3.12 -22.69 -0.93
C LYS A 158 -1.71 -22.20 -0.65
N TYR A 159 -1.50 -20.91 -0.69
CA TYR A 159 -0.31 -20.31 -0.11
C TYR A 159 -0.26 -20.68 1.37
N ARG A 160 0.90 -21.11 1.85
CA ARG A 160 1.11 -21.40 3.27
C ARG A 160 0.73 -20.16 4.06
N LYS A 161 -0.40 -20.19 4.78
CA LYS A 161 -0.77 -19.13 5.72
C LYS A 161 0.32 -19.06 6.78
N VAL A 162 1.20 -18.11 6.69
CA VAL A 162 2.11 -17.79 7.80
C VAL A 162 1.23 -17.27 8.92
N LYS A 163 1.30 -17.87 10.10
CA LYS A 163 0.51 -17.41 11.25
C LYS A 163 0.80 -15.94 11.47
N ALA A 164 -0.24 -15.12 11.51
CA ALA A 164 -0.16 -13.65 11.55
C ALA A 164 0.76 -13.10 12.66
N GLN A 165 0.97 -13.84 13.75
CA GLN A 165 1.84 -13.41 14.85
C GLN A 165 3.34 -13.63 14.60
N GLU A 166 3.73 -14.63 13.81
CA GLU A 166 5.15 -14.88 13.53
C GLU A 166 5.58 -14.35 12.16
N GLY A 167 4.65 -14.31 11.19
CA GLY A 167 4.92 -13.90 9.83
C GLY A 167 4.73 -12.40 9.59
N PHE A 168 3.81 -11.75 10.31
CA PHE A 168 3.57 -10.32 10.11
C PHE A 168 4.79 -9.47 10.50
N GLN A 169 5.47 -9.84 11.59
CA GLN A 169 6.74 -9.21 11.96
C GLN A 169 7.88 -9.54 10.99
N GLN A 170 7.90 -10.75 10.40
CA GLN A 170 8.95 -11.14 9.45
C GLN A 170 8.72 -10.57 8.04
N ILE A 171 7.47 -10.44 7.57
CA ILE A 171 7.17 -9.95 6.21
C ILE A 171 7.21 -8.42 6.15
N PHE A 172 6.69 -7.73 7.16
CA PHE A 172 6.74 -6.26 7.24
C PHE A 172 8.02 -5.71 7.86
N GLY A 173 8.83 -6.55 8.48
CA GLY A 173 10.11 -6.17 9.07
C GLY A 173 11.32 -6.43 8.18
N GLN A 174 11.20 -7.14 7.06
CA GLN A 174 12.33 -7.42 6.17
C GLN A 174 12.39 -6.38 5.06
N HIS A 175 13.44 -5.58 5.08
CA HIS A 175 13.73 -4.60 4.06
C HIS A 175 15.00 -5.01 3.33
N LEU A 176 15.04 -4.79 2.01
CA LEU A 176 16.25 -4.97 1.22
C LEU A 176 17.01 -3.65 1.15
N GLY A 177 18.27 -3.70 1.44
CA GLY A 177 19.16 -2.56 1.32
C GLY A 177 20.55 -2.97 0.84
N VAL A 178 21.36 -2.02 0.45
CA VAL A 178 22.74 -2.23 0.01
C VAL A 178 23.68 -1.68 1.07
N VAL A 179 24.67 -2.46 1.49
CA VAL A 179 25.71 -2.00 2.41
C VAL A 179 26.62 -0.99 1.71
N GLU A 180 26.65 0.23 2.20
CA GLU A 180 27.53 1.30 1.65
C GLU A 180 28.80 1.52 2.43
N ALA A 181 28.77 1.29 3.75
CA ALA A 181 29.94 1.41 4.60
C ALA A 181 29.86 0.44 5.79
N ILE A 182 31.02 0.11 6.32
CA ILE A 182 31.15 -0.73 7.53
C ILE A 182 32.15 -0.05 8.44
N GLN A 183 31.73 0.31 9.65
CA GLN A 183 32.59 0.91 10.67
C GLN A 183 32.28 0.33 12.04
N ASP A 184 33.29 -0.20 12.74
CA ASP A 184 33.17 -0.73 14.10
C ASP A 184 32.07 -1.77 14.31
N GLY A 185 31.75 -2.58 13.28
CA GLY A 185 30.71 -3.60 13.30
C GLY A 185 29.31 -3.05 13.05
N VAL A 186 29.18 -1.76 12.75
CA VAL A 186 27.94 -1.11 12.31
C VAL A 186 27.94 -1.04 10.78
N TYR A 187 26.84 -1.46 10.19
CA TYR A 187 26.63 -1.44 8.74
C TYR A 187 25.78 -0.23 8.36
N SER A 188 26.31 0.66 7.53
CA SER A 188 25.53 1.70 6.91
C SER A 188 24.83 1.11 5.68
N VAL A 189 23.51 0.97 5.76
CA VAL A 189 22.70 0.34 4.72
C VAL A 189 21.87 1.39 4.03
N ARG A 190 22.02 1.53 2.70
CA ARG A 190 21.11 2.36 1.91
C ARG A 190 19.83 1.59 1.66
N TYR A 191 18.77 2.15 2.18
CA TYR A 191 17.41 1.71 1.96
C TYR A 191 16.62 2.87 1.36
N TRP A 192 16.28 2.76 0.08
CA TRP A 192 15.72 3.86 -0.69
C TRP A 192 16.68 5.08 -0.69
N GLU A 193 16.16 6.24 -0.38
CA GLU A 193 16.96 7.47 -0.25
C GLU A 193 17.59 7.67 1.14
N LYS A 194 17.35 6.75 2.07
CA LYS A 194 17.83 6.83 3.45
C LYS A 194 19.05 5.95 3.67
N LEU A 195 20.02 6.50 4.42
CA LEU A 195 21.11 5.73 4.99
C LEU A 195 20.73 5.38 6.43
N ILE A 196 20.69 4.10 6.74
CA ILE A 196 20.37 3.61 8.08
C ILE A 196 21.56 2.86 8.66
N SER A 197 21.65 2.86 10.00
CA SER A 197 22.63 2.05 10.71
C SER A 197 21.99 0.71 11.07
N ALA A 198 22.70 -0.38 10.81
CA ALA A 198 22.25 -1.74 11.08
C ALA A 198 23.32 -2.57 11.75
N HIS A 199 22.92 -3.54 12.54
CA HIS A 199 23.80 -4.53 13.18
C HIS A 199 23.44 -5.93 12.69
N LEU A 200 24.42 -6.83 12.64
CA LEU A 200 24.15 -8.23 12.32
C LEU A 200 23.27 -8.87 13.40
N ALA A 201 22.16 -9.46 12.96
CA ALA A 201 21.27 -10.23 13.83
C ALA A 201 21.65 -11.71 13.77
N GLY A 202 22.12 -12.26 14.88
CA GLY A 202 22.41 -13.70 15.00
C GLY A 202 23.78 -14.12 14.44
N ALA A 203 24.02 -15.43 14.45
CA ALA A 203 25.25 -16.02 13.89
C ALA A 203 25.07 -16.20 12.37
N THR A 204 25.65 -15.30 11.59
CA THR A 204 25.73 -15.47 10.15
C THR A 204 27.05 -16.16 9.76
N THR A 205 26.98 -17.07 8.80
CA THR A 205 28.18 -17.77 8.27
C THR A 205 29.03 -16.86 7.38
N GLU A 206 28.45 -15.83 6.80
CA GLU A 206 29.14 -14.85 5.98
C GLU A 206 28.78 -13.43 6.45
N LYS A 207 29.79 -12.58 6.63
CA LYS A 207 29.60 -11.17 6.97
C LYS A 207 29.40 -10.38 5.67
N PRO A 208 28.37 -9.52 5.60
CA PRO A 208 28.20 -8.63 4.46
C PRO A 208 29.44 -7.74 4.24
N VAL A 209 29.73 -7.44 2.99
CA VAL A 209 30.77 -6.48 2.59
C VAL A 209 30.12 -5.30 1.88
N VAL A 210 30.86 -4.21 1.68
CA VAL A 210 30.35 -3.05 0.93
C VAL A 210 29.89 -3.50 -0.45
N GLY A 211 28.68 -3.12 -0.84
CA GLY A 211 28.02 -3.55 -2.08
C GLY A 211 27.15 -4.80 -1.93
N SER A 212 27.15 -5.47 -0.76
CA SER A 212 26.24 -6.60 -0.52
C SER A 212 24.80 -6.12 -0.41
N ASP A 213 23.88 -6.87 -1.06
CA ASP A 213 22.47 -6.80 -0.75
C ASP A 213 22.22 -7.48 0.58
N VAL A 214 21.50 -6.79 1.47
CA VAL A 214 21.19 -7.29 2.81
C VAL A 214 19.73 -7.15 3.12
N GLN A 215 19.19 -8.12 3.85
CA GLN A 215 17.88 -8.02 4.47
C GLN A 215 18.06 -7.54 5.90
N PHE A 216 17.24 -6.57 6.32
CA PHE A 216 17.25 -6.07 7.69
C PHE A 216 15.83 -5.93 8.23
N ILE A 217 15.71 -5.94 9.55
CA ILE A 217 14.46 -5.82 10.27
C ILE A 217 14.53 -4.55 11.12
N TRP A 218 13.50 -3.71 11.06
CA TRP A 218 13.36 -2.62 12.01
C TRP A 218 13.02 -3.19 13.39
N ASN A 219 13.80 -2.88 14.41
CA ASN A 219 13.29 -3.01 15.74
C ASN A 219 12.54 -1.70 16.10
N HIS A 220 11.32 -1.83 16.60
CA HIS A 220 10.45 -0.70 16.93
C HIS A 220 10.93 0.14 18.14
N GLN A 221 12.15 0.00 18.59
CA GLN A 221 12.70 0.77 19.71
C GLN A 221 13.46 2.04 19.29
N GLY A 222 13.47 2.37 18.01
CA GLY A 222 13.91 3.70 17.54
C GLY A 222 15.42 3.94 17.59
N GLU A 223 16.23 2.88 17.63
CA GLU A 223 17.69 2.92 17.46
C GLU A 223 18.16 2.05 16.30
#